data_c619533c90c6f05c1876e779ab70efda
#
_entry.id   c619533c90c6f05c1876e779ab70efda
#
_cell.length_a   1.000
_cell.length_b   1.000
_cell.length_c   1.000
_cell.angle_alpha   90.00
_cell.angle_beta   90.00
_cell.angle_gamma   90.00
#
_symmetry.space_group_name_H-M   'P 1'
#
loop_
_entity.id
_entity.type
_entity.pdbx_description
1 polymer ?
#
loop_
_entity_poly.entity_id
_entity_poly.type
_entity_poly.pdbx_seq_one_letter_code
_entity_poly.pdbx_strand_id
1 'polypeptide(L)'
;MAFSRIELRNFRCFEALTIDISSNSNLFYGKNGCGKTSILESIYVASCGRSFRTSNLESLIKNGSNSFKIKAYDDNTGSILEINKTKSKSINIKINNSLVTISELARTFPSFSIDSKTFFYNDNAPDYRRKHLDRGLFIASTEYAKDWFGYFRGLKQRNAALKTGDIHQAKAYDEALINHGTKLNYFRENLVLEVKKIYLDLVKILEQYNGRAQLFSGIDINIKSGFNDELGLKESLIQSESVDLKRKTTILGPHKADIIFESKDLLIKDIFSRGEQKILSILWSLSQNIYLEKFFNISPILLLDDLSSELDSEMLDCFLPIIKYIENRFIFSNIVDSFNSKIDLNEQSFKKFHVEQLT
;
A
#
# COMPACT_ATOMS: atom_id res chain seq x y z
N MET A 1 8.99 14.36 2.79
CA MET A 1 9.92 13.85 3.84
C MET A 1 10.54 12.56 3.35
N ALA A 2 11.83 12.35 3.57
CA ALA A 2 12.50 11.11 3.17
C ALA A 2 13.62 10.82 4.15
N PHE A 3 13.86 9.55 4.40
CA PHE A 3 15.00 9.14 5.17
C PHE A 3 16.30 9.50 4.44
N SER A 4 17.24 10.10 5.16
CA SER A 4 18.61 10.38 4.70
C SER A 4 19.56 9.25 5.08
N ARG A 5 19.29 8.57 6.20
CA ARG A 5 20.07 7.45 6.71
C ARG A 5 19.18 6.43 7.38
N ILE A 6 19.53 5.14 7.23
CA ILE A 6 18.93 4.02 7.95
C ILE A 6 20.02 3.17 8.60
N GLU A 7 19.81 2.84 9.86
CA GLU A 7 20.66 1.92 10.62
C GLU A 7 19.83 0.72 11.07
N LEU A 8 20.32 -0.47 10.80
CA LEU A 8 19.69 -1.74 11.16
C LEU A 8 20.56 -2.47 12.18
N ARG A 9 19.93 -3.12 13.15
CA ARG A 9 20.57 -4.09 14.03
C ARG A 9 19.71 -5.33 14.17
N ASN A 10 20.31 -6.48 13.93
CA ASN A 10 19.68 -7.82 14.02
C ASN A 10 18.37 -7.92 13.21
N PHE A 11 18.36 -7.33 12.01
CA PHE A 11 17.21 -7.31 11.13
C PHE A 11 17.40 -8.26 9.95
N ARG A 12 16.57 -9.29 9.83
CA ARG A 12 16.65 -10.31 8.76
C ARG A 12 18.05 -10.95 8.69
N CYS A 13 18.76 -10.80 7.57
CA CYS A 13 20.13 -11.31 7.38
C CYS A 13 21.19 -10.39 8.01
N PHE A 14 20.87 -9.13 8.29
CA PHE A 14 21.85 -8.13 8.74
C PHE A 14 22.03 -8.17 10.26
N GLU A 15 23.29 -8.26 10.71
CA GLU A 15 23.66 -8.05 12.10
C GLU A 15 23.72 -6.56 12.43
N ALA A 16 24.45 -5.83 11.61
CA ALA A 16 24.48 -4.38 11.61
C ALA A 16 24.60 -3.89 10.16
N LEU A 17 23.88 -2.84 9.82
CA LEU A 17 23.96 -2.21 8.51
C LEU A 17 23.63 -0.73 8.66
N THR A 18 24.44 0.14 8.03
CA THR A 18 24.17 1.57 7.94
C THR A 18 24.18 1.98 6.48
N ILE A 19 23.15 2.69 6.04
CA ILE A 19 22.98 3.14 4.66
C ILE A 19 22.63 4.61 4.66
N ASP A 20 23.40 5.42 3.96
CA ASP A 20 23.05 6.80 3.62
C ASP A 20 22.24 6.81 2.33
N ILE A 21 20.94 7.10 2.45
CA ILE A 21 19.98 7.10 1.35
C ILE A 21 19.99 8.46 0.67
N SER A 22 20.00 8.49 -0.66
CA SER A 22 19.86 9.74 -1.42
C SER A 22 18.45 10.31 -1.26
N SER A 23 18.35 11.64 -1.28
CA SER A 23 17.07 12.34 -1.41
C SER A 23 16.35 12.03 -2.73
N ASN A 24 17.09 11.59 -3.74
CA ASN A 24 16.60 11.14 -5.04
C ASN A 24 16.31 9.64 -5.02
N SER A 25 16.28 9.00 -6.18
CA SER A 25 16.06 7.57 -6.27
C SER A 25 17.28 6.75 -5.86
N ASN A 26 17.05 5.55 -5.31
CA ASN A 26 18.06 4.65 -4.83
C ASN A 26 17.86 3.27 -5.43
N LEU A 27 18.95 2.63 -5.90
CA LEU A 27 18.94 1.28 -6.46
C LEU A 27 19.80 0.34 -5.64
N PHE A 28 19.19 -0.68 -5.05
CA PHE A 28 19.86 -1.78 -4.37
C PHE A 28 19.99 -2.97 -5.31
N TYR A 29 21.20 -3.36 -5.69
CA TYR A 29 21.46 -4.46 -6.61
C TYR A 29 22.44 -5.47 -6.02
N GLY A 30 22.46 -6.68 -6.58
CA GLY A 30 23.29 -7.80 -6.13
C GLY A 30 22.63 -9.14 -6.37
N LYS A 31 23.28 -10.24 -6.00
CA LYS A 31 22.79 -11.61 -6.19
C LYS A 31 21.47 -11.88 -5.44
N ASN A 32 20.78 -12.94 -5.84
CA ASN A 32 19.62 -13.38 -5.09
C ASN A 32 20.02 -13.84 -3.68
N GLY A 33 19.23 -13.44 -2.69
CA GLY A 33 19.50 -13.77 -1.28
C GLY A 33 20.46 -12.83 -0.55
N CYS A 34 21.12 -11.83 -1.22
CA CYS A 34 22.05 -10.91 -0.55
C CYS A 34 21.37 -9.90 0.40
N GLY A 35 20.03 -9.81 0.40
CA GLY A 35 19.31 -8.95 1.35
C GLY A 35 18.64 -7.71 0.74
N LYS A 36 18.58 -7.55 -0.59
CA LYS A 36 17.90 -6.42 -1.28
C LYS A 36 16.50 -6.15 -0.73
N THR A 37 15.62 -7.15 -0.82
CA THR A 37 14.26 -7.10 -0.29
C THR A 37 14.24 -6.80 1.21
N SER A 38 15.22 -7.28 1.98
CA SER A 38 15.29 -7.01 3.42
C SER A 38 15.59 -5.54 3.71
N ILE A 39 16.36 -4.87 2.87
CA ILE A 39 16.59 -3.41 2.97
C ILE A 39 15.28 -2.66 2.69
N LEU A 40 14.59 -2.96 1.57
CA LEU A 40 13.30 -2.34 1.27
C LEU A 40 12.27 -2.61 2.38
N GLU A 41 12.24 -3.84 2.90
CA GLU A 41 11.36 -4.22 4.01
C GLU A 41 11.66 -3.41 5.27
N SER A 42 12.94 -3.13 5.56
CA SER A 42 13.31 -2.29 6.70
C SER A 42 12.82 -0.85 6.57
N ILE A 43 12.89 -0.28 5.37
CA ILE A 43 12.36 1.06 5.05
C ILE A 43 10.83 1.08 5.20
N TYR A 44 10.17 0.03 4.72
CA TYR A 44 8.72 -0.09 4.88
C TYR A 44 8.30 -0.23 6.34
N VAL A 45 9.03 -1.01 7.14
CA VAL A 45 8.81 -1.11 8.58
C VAL A 45 9.05 0.23 9.25
N ALA A 46 10.11 0.95 8.86
CA ALA A 46 10.39 2.30 9.35
C ALA A 46 9.26 3.30 9.03
N SER A 47 8.56 3.09 7.93
CA SER A 47 7.48 4.00 7.49
C SER A 47 6.11 3.66 8.07
N CYS A 48 5.80 2.41 8.37
CA CYS A 48 4.44 2.01 8.76
C CYS A 48 4.35 0.98 9.89
N GLY A 49 5.49 0.63 10.51
CA GLY A 49 5.50 -0.32 11.63
C GLY A 49 5.03 -1.73 11.28
N ARG A 50 5.00 -2.08 10.00
CA ARG A 50 4.53 -3.36 9.45
C ARG A 50 5.44 -3.83 8.34
N SER A 51 5.42 -5.14 8.05
CA SER A 51 6.09 -5.70 6.87
C SER A 51 5.09 -5.90 5.74
N PHE A 52 5.51 -5.69 4.48
CA PHE A 52 4.71 -6.05 3.30
C PHE A 52 4.75 -7.56 3.02
N ARG A 53 5.77 -8.29 3.53
CA ARG A 53 5.94 -9.72 3.32
C ARG A 53 5.21 -10.59 4.35
N THR A 54 5.17 -10.15 5.61
CA THR A 54 4.67 -10.97 6.73
C THR A 54 3.89 -10.15 7.73
N SER A 55 2.87 -10.75 8.33
CA SER A 55 2.17 -10.18 9.48
C SER A 55 2.91 -10.44 10.80
N ASN A 56 3.81 -11.41 10.84
CA ASN A 56 4.59 -11.75 12.03
C ASN A 56 5.91 -10.97 12.06
N LEU A 57 5.95 -9.88 12.81
CA LEU A 57 7.15 -9.05 12.96
C LEU A 57 8.32 -9.75 13.68
N GLU A 58 8.07 -10.83 14.39
CA GLU A 58 9.17 -11.59 15.02
C GLU A 58 10.03 -12.33 13.99
N SER A 59 9.48 -12.67 12.83
CA SER A 59 10.22 -13.25 11.74
C SER A 59 11.24 -12.28 11.09
N LEU A 60 11.19 -10.99 11.43
CA LEU A 60 12.17 -9.99 11.01
C LEU A 60 13.43 -9.98 11.88
N ILE A 61 13.37 -10.60 13.08
CA ILE A 61 14.50 -10.69 13.98
C ILE A 61 15.51 -11.68 13.38
N LYS A 62 16.78 -11.29 13.33
CA LYS A 62 17.87 -12.17 12.87
C LYS A 62 17.93 -13.46 13.72
N ASN A 63 18.15 -14.58 13.07
CA ASN A 63 18.34 -15.86 13.76
C ASN A 63 19.43 -15.76 14.85
N GLY A 64 19.16 -16.30 16.02
CA GLY A 64 20.07 -16.21 17.19
C GLY A 64 19.89 -14.93 18.01
N SER A 65 19.11 -13.93 17.56
CA SER A 65 18.86 -12.69 18.29
C SER A 65 17.47 -12.70 18.98
N ASN A 66 17.31 -11.81 19.96
CA ASN A 66 16.04 -11.65 20.70
C ASN A 66 15.25 -10.42 20.29
N SER A 67 15.86 -9.50 19.53
CA SER A 67 15.23 -8.26 19.10
C SER A 67 15.89 -7.73 17.84
N PHE A 68 15.17 -6.88 17.10
CA PHE A 68 15.78 -6.01 16.11
C PHE A 68 15.57 -4.54 16.48
N LYS A 69 16.45 -3.68 15.93
CA LYS A 69 16.32 -2.22 15.99
C LYS A 69 16.50 -1.63 14.60
N ILE A 70 15.63 -0.66 14.27
CA ILE A 70 15.76 0.22 13.11
C ILE A 70 15.85 1.66 13.64
N LYS A 71 16.87 2.40 13.17
CA LYS A 71 16.91 3.86 13.28
C LYS A 71 16.85 4.45 11.89
N ALA A 72 16.06 5.50 11.72
CA ALA A 72 16.01 6.25 10.48
C ALA A 72 16.09 7.75 10.79
N TYR A 73 16.76 8.47 9.93
CA TYR A 73 17.04 9.90 10.06
C TYR A 73 16.41 10.66 8.90
N ASP A 74 15.79 11.77 9.19
CA ASP A 74 15.28 12.73 8.19
C ASP A 74 15.99 14.07 8.39
N ASP A 75 16.98 14.35 7.55
CA ASP A 75 17.79 15.56 7.66
C ASP A 75 16.97 16.84 7.35
N ASN A 76 15.85 16.73 6.62
CA ASN A 76 15.01 17.87 6.30
C ASN A 76 14.25 18.41 7.54
N THR A 77 13.86 17.51 8.44
CA THR A 77 13.11 17.86 9.65
C THR A 77 13.95 17.72 10.92
N GLY A 78 15.16 17.15 10.83
CA GLY A 78 15.98 16.77 11.97
C GLY A 78 15.37 15.63 12.81
N SER A 79 14.39 14.92 12.28
CA SER A 79 13.68 13.88 13.02
C SER A 79 14.47 12.56 13.05
N ILE A 80 14.49 11.93 14.22
CA ILE A 80 15.07 10.60 14.43
C ILE A 80 13.94 9.63 14.78
N LEU A 81 13.75 8.63 13.93
CA LEU A 81 12.84 7.52 14.17
C LEU A 81 13.60 6.36 14.79
N GLU A 82 13.06 5.77 15.84
CA GLU A 82 13.53 4.50 16.41
C GLU A 82 12.39 3.49 16.47
N ILE A 83 12.65 2.29 15.93
CA ILE A 83 11.76 1.14 16.03
C ILE A 83 12.50 -0.01 16.70
N ASN A 84 11.90 -0.56 17.75
CA ASN A 84 12.41 -1.71 18.46
C ASN A 84 11.31 -2.80 18.51
N LYS A 85 11.67 -4.01 18.16
CA LYS A 85 10.82 -5.20 18.32
C LYS A 85 11.61 -6.27 19.06
N THR A 86 11.08 -6.69 20.20
CA THR A 86 11.59 -7.81 21.00
C THR A 86 10.61 -8.98 20.88
N LYS A 87 11.08 -10.20 20.92
CA LYS A 87 10.24 -11.42 20.97
C LYS A 87 9.20 -11.28 22.09
N SER A 88 7.98 -11.74 21.82
CA SER A 88 6.84 -11.73 22.75
C SER A 88 6.41 -10.35 23.26
N LYS A 89 6.95 -9.25 22.70
CA LYS A 89 6.53 -7.88 23.04
C LYS A 89 5.96 -7.17 21.81
N SER A 90 5.10 -6.19 22.03
CA SER A 90 4.65 -5.29 20.97
C SER A 90 5.81 -4.49 20.39
N ILE A 91 5.66 -4.05 19.15
CA ILE A 91 6.60 -3.11 18.53
C ILE A 91 6.57 -1.78 19.29
N ASN A 92 7.73 -1.20 19.51
CA ASN A 92 7.89 0.11 20.16
C ASN A 92 8.43 1.09 19.10
N ILE A 93 7.74 2.22 18.94
CA ILE A 93 8.03 3.23 17.91
C ILE A 93 8.18 4.57 18.59
N LYS A 94 9.30 5.25 18.32
CA LYS A 94 9.58 6.58 18.84
C LYS A 94 10.03 7.51 17.73
N ILE A 95 9.55 8.76 17.76
CA ILE A 95 10.08 9.87 16.97
C ILE A 95 10.60 10.90 17.95
N ASN A 96 11.86 11.28 17.83
CA ASN A 96 12.55 12.21 18.74
C ASN A 96 12.33 11.85 20.21
N ASN A 97 12.53 10.56 20.55
CA ASN A 97 12.30 9.94 21.86
C ASN A 97 10.84 9.87 22.36
N SER A 98 9.87 10.47 21.67
CA SER A 98 8.45 10.41 22.01
C SER A 98 7.78 9.20 21.40
N LEU A 99 6.98 8.45 22.18
CA LEU A 99 6.19 7.32 21.70
C LEU A 99 5.14 7.81 20.70
N VAL A 100 5.05 7.13 19.56
CA VAL A 100 4.05 7.41 18.52
C VAL A 100 3.28 6.16 18.14
N THR A 101 2.07 6.37 17.66
CA THR A 101 1.23 5.31 17.10
C THR A 101 1.65 4.95 15.67
N ILE A 102 1.24 3.76 15.20
CA ILE A 102 1.43 3.36 13.80
C ILE A 102 0.77 4.35 12.83
N SER A 103 -0.37 4.93 13.21
CA SER A 103 -1.06 5.91 12.38
C SER A 103 -0.30 7.23 12.26
N GLU A 104 0.30 7.71 13.34
CA GLU A 104 1.18 8.88 13.32
C GLU A 104 2.43 8.62 12.50
N LEU A 105 3.07 7.45 12.70
CA LEU A 105 4.22 7.03 11.91
C LEU A 105 3.93 7.05 10.41
N ALA A 106 2.83 6.43 9.99
CA ALA A 106 2.47 6.32 8.57
C ALA A 106 2.17 7.68 7.91
N ARG A 107 1.72 8.68 8.69
CA ARG A 107 1.54 10.06 8.21
C ARG A 107 2.83 10.84 8.17
N THR A 108 3.73 10.61 9.13
CA THR A 108 5.02 11.30 9.18
C THR A 108 5.97 10.80 8.10
N PHE A 109 6.00 9.49 7.86
CA PHE A 109 6.88 8.85 6.89
C PHE A 109 6.07 7.96 5.92
N PRO A 110 5.24 8.53 5.05
CA PRO A 110 4.40 7.75 4.15
C PRO A 110 5.26 6.94 3.15
N SER A 111 4.91 5.67 2.96
CA SER A 111 5.52 4.82 1.95
C SER A 111 4.51 3.85 1.35
N PHE A 112 4.74 3.44 0.11
CA PHE A 112 4.00 2.37 -0.55
C PHE A 112 4.98 1.35 -1.13
N SER A 113 4.59 0.08 -1.08
CA SER A 113 5.33 -1.00 -1.72
C SER A 113 4.58 -1.49 -2.96
N ILE A 114 5.32 -1.66 -4.04
CA ILE A 114 4.90 -2.44 -5.20
C ILE A 114 5.74 -3.72 -5.14
N ASP A 115 5.13 -4.79 -4.73
CA ASP A 115 5.73 -6.09 -4.44
C ASP A 115 4.93 -7.20 -5.12
N SER A 116 5.34 -8.44 -4.93
CA SER A 116 4.68 -9.62 -5.52
C SER A 116 3.18 -9.69 -5.26
N LYS A 117 2.68 -9.18 -4.13
CA LYS A 117 1.23 -9.13 -3.85
C LYS A 117 0.54 -8.03 -4.64
N THR A 118 1.20 -6.89 -4.81
CA THR A 118 0.68 -5.76 -5.59
C THR A 118 0.54 -6.13 -7.05
N PHE A 119 1.48 -6.91 -7.60
CA PHE A 119 1.42 -7.39 -9.00
C PHE A 119 0.17 -8.24 -9.29
N PHE A 120 -0.37 -8.91 -8.29
CA PHE A 120 -1.61 -9.68 -8.39
C PHE A 120 -2.80 -8.97 -7.74
N TYR A 121 -2.84 -7.65 -7.82
CA TYR A 121 -3.88 -6.82 -7.19
C TYR A 121 -5.30 -7.29 -7.54
N ASN A 122 -5.55 -7.63 -8.82
CA ASN A 122 -6.86 -8.07 -9.30
C ASN A 122 -7.23 -9.49 -8.85
N ASP A 123 -6.24 -10.38 -8.67
CA ASP A 123 -6.45 -11.76 -8.21
C ASP A 123 -6.58 -11.84 -6.69
N ASN A 124 -6.09 -10.84 -5.96
CA ASN A 124 -6.18 -10.82 -4.52
C ASN A 124 -7.64 -10.69 -4.05
N ALA A 125 -7.89 -11.11 -2.81
CA ALA A 125 -9.19 -10.98 -2.18
C ALA A 125 -9.62 -9.50 -2.05
N PRO A 126 -10.93 -9.20 -2.07
CA PRO A 126 -11.46 -7.84 -1.89
C PRO A 126 -10.91 -7.10 -0.66
N ASP A 127 -10.60 -7.82 0.41
CA ASP A 127 -10.00 -7.25 1.62
C ASP A 127 -8.61 -6.63 1.36
N TYR A 128 -7.79 -7.24 0.49
CA TYR A 128 -6.51 -6.68 0.09
C TYR A 128 -6.70 -5.37 -0.68
N ARG A 129 -7.60 -5.36 -1.67
CA ARG A 129 -7.89 -4.17 -2.48
C ARG A 129 -8.41 -3.02 -1.63
N ARG A 130 -9.33 -3.30 -0.68
CA ARG A 130 -9.78 -2.28 0.29
C ARG A 130 -8.66 -1.73 1.14
N LYS A 131 -7.83 -2.58 1.73
CA LYS A 131 -6.70 -2.16 2.57
C LYS A 131 -5.70 -1.30 1.81
N HIS A 132 -5.48 -1.60 0.54
CA HIS A 132 -4.59 -0.82 -0.31
C HIS A 132 -5.17 0.58 -0.57
N LEU A 133 -6.47 0.65 -0.89
CA LEU A 133 -7.20 1.91 -1.07
C LEU A 133 -7.25 2.74 0.22
N ASP A 134 -7.67 2.10 1.32
CA ASP A 134 -7.83 2.74 2.62
C ASP A 134 -6.51 3.33 3.13
N ARG A 135 -5.37 2.71 2.79
CA ARG A 135 -4.06 3.18 3.21
C ARG A 135 -3.76 4.61 2.74
N GLY A 136 -4.04 4.92 1.49
CA GLY A 136 -3.87 6.26 0.94
C GLY A 136 -4.72 7.28 1.70
N LEU A 137 -6.00 6.96 1.89
CA LEU A 137 -6.94 7.81 2.63
C LEU A 137 -6.54 7.99 4.10
N PHE A 138 -5.99 6.95 4.74
CA PHE A 138 -5.50 7.03 6.11
C PHE A 138 -4.32 7.99 6.28
N ILE A 139 -3.43 8.02 5.29
CA ILE A 139 -2.28 8.93 5.26
C ILE A 139 -2.78 10.36 5.03
N ALA A 140 -3.70 10.54 4.07
CA ALA A 140 -4.17 11.83 3.61
C ALA A 140 -5.12 12.54 4.59
N SER A 141 -6.00 11.79 5.28
CA SER A 141 -7.12 12.37 6.03
C SER A 141 -7.27 11.81 7.43
N THR A 142 -7.19 12.71 8.42
CA THR A 142 -7.51 12.37 9.82
C THR A 142 -9.01 12.13 10.02
N GLU A 143 -9.85 12.81 9.23
CA GLU A 143 -11.29 12.62 9.24
C GLU A 143 -11.65 11.21 8.74
N TYR A 144 -11.07 10.79 7.62
CA TYR A 144 -11.23 9.42 7.14
C TYR A 144 -10.85 8.38 8.20
N ALA A 145 -9.70 8.57 8.85
CA ALA A 145 -9.24 7.67 9.89
C ALA A 145 -10.23 7.61 11.07
N LYS A 146 -10.79 8.75 11.50
CA LYS A 146 -11.82 8.82 12.55
C LYS A 146 -13.05 8.03 12.18
N ASP A 147 -13.57 8.24 10.97
CA ASP A 147 -14.76 7.54 10.49
C ASP A 147 -14.49 6.04 10.29
N TRP A 148 -13.31 5.66 9.82
CA TRP A 148 -12.91 4.27 9.71
C TRP A 148 -12.90 3.57 11.08
N PHE A 149 -12.27 4.16 12.09
CA PHE A 149 -12.26 3.60 13.44
C PHE A 149 -13.68 3.55 14.05
N GLY A 150 -14.49 4.58 13.82
CA GLY A 150 -15.89 4.62 14.26
C GLY A 150 -16.69 3.48 13.66
N TYR A 151 -16.61 3.32 12.35
CA TYR A 151 -17.30 2.26 11.61
C TYR A 151 -16.90 0.85 12.07
N PHE A 152 -15.60 0.56 12.09
CA PHE A 152 -15.11 -0.78 12.44
C PHE A 152 -15.31 -1.12 13.93
N ARG A 153 -15.32 -0.12 14.81
CA ARG A 153 -15.71 -0.30 16.22
C ARG A 153 -17.20 -0.67 16.32
N GLY A 154 -18.07 0.10 15.68
CA GLY A 154 -19.51 -0.18 15.62
C GLY A 154 -19.80 -1.57 15.03
N LEU A 155 -19.15 -1.90 13.91
CA LEU A 155 -19.28 -3.21 13.25
C LEU A 155 -18.88 -4.37 14.20
N LYS A 156 -17.78 -4.23 14.94
CA LYS A 156 -17.34 -5.24 15.91
C LYS A 156 -18.38 -5.43 17.02
N GLN A 157 -18.93 -4.36 17.56
CA GLN A 157 -19.95 -4.42 18.62
C GLN A 157 -21.25 -5.00 18.09
N ARG A 158 -21.71 -4.54 16.92
CA ARG A 158 -22.91 -5.09 16.26
C ARG A 158 -22.78 -6.60 16.03
N ASN A 159 -21.64 -7.03 15.48
CA ASN A 159 -21.39 -8.45 15.25
C ASN A 159 -21.30 -9.26 16.58
N ALA A 160 -20.85 -8.67 17.67
CA ALA A 160 -20.86 -9.32 18.97
C ALA A 160 -22.30 -9.54 19.47
N ALA A 161 -23.18 -8.55 19.36
CA ALA A 161 -24.59 -8.66 19.70
C ALA A 161 -25.33 -9.68 18.80
N LEU A 162 -25.06 -9.69 17.49
CA LEU A 162 -25.62 -10.70 16.57
C LEU A 162 -25.22 -12.13 16.94
N LYS A 163 -24.01 -12.33 17.45
CA LYS A 163 -23.55 -13.67 17.90
C LYS A 163 -24.30 -14.19 19.13
N THR A 164 -24.72 -13.31 20.02
CA THR A 164 -25.55 -13.66 21.18
C THR A 164 -27.06 -13.75 20.84
N GLY A 165 -27.45 -13.34 19.62
CA GLY A 165 -28.84 -13.32 19.18
C GLY A 165 -29.61 -12.07 19.64
N ASP A 166 -28.93 -11.08 20.24
CA ASP A 166 -29.56 -9.85 20.72
C ASP A 166 -29.65 -8.81 19.57
N ILE A 167 -30.79 -8.85 18.87
CA ILE A 167 -31.03 -7.94 17.76
C ILE A 167 -31.27 -6.49 18.24
N HIS A 168 -31.86 -6.30 19.42
CA HIS A 168 -32.06 -4.96 19.96
C HIS A 168 -30.73 -4.26 20.25
N GLN A 169 -29.79 -4.99 20.86
CA GLN A 169 -28.43 -4.50 21.08
C GLN A 169 -27.69 -4.28 19.76
N ALA A 170 -27.87 -5.15 18.77
CA ALA A 170 -27.26 -4.97 17.46
C ALA A 170 -27.72 -3.68 16.78
N LYS A 171 -29.04 -3.39 16.80
CA LYS A 171 -29.65 -2.16 16.25
C LYS A 171 -29.12 -0.88 16.90
N ALA A 172 -28.76 -0.91 18.15
CA ALA A 172 -28.18 0.26 18.83
C ALA A 172 -26.88 0.78 18.18
N TYR A 173 -26.20 -0.09 17.40
CA TYR A 173 -24.99 0.30 16.65
C TYR A 173 -25.26 0.71 15.20
N ASP A 174 -26.49 0.57 14.69
CA ASP A 174 -26.82 0.86 13.28
C ASP A 174 -26.58 2.34 12.95
N GLU A 175 -26.96 3.26 13.84
CA GLU A 175 -26.73 4.70 13.64
C GLU A 175 -25.26 5.02 13.45
N ALA A 176 -24.39 4.45 14.28
CA ALA A 176 -22.93 4.63 14.15
C ALA A 176 -22.41 4.05 12.85
N LEU A 177 -22.90 2.86 12.43
CA LEU A 177 -22.52 2.26 11.15
C LEU A 177 -22.97 3.11 9.95
N ILE A 178 -24.19 3.64 10.00
CA ILE A 178 -24.73 4.48 8.93
C ILE A 178 -23.92 5.77 8.82
N ASN A 179 -23.74 6.49 9.92
CA ASN A 179 -23.06 7.79 9.92
C ASN A 179 -21.59 7.68 9.47
N HIS A 180 -20.84 6.73 10.02
CA HIS A 180 -19.44 6.52 9.65
C HIS A 180 -19.30 5.80 8.31
N GLY A 181 -20.16 4.82 8.03
CA GLY A 181 -20.09 4.01 6.82
C GLY A 181 -20.40 4.80 5.55
N THR A 182 -21.39 5.70 5.58
CA THR A 182 -21.71 6.57 4.44
C THR A 182 -20.52 7.48 4.11
N LYS A 183 -19.89 8.06 5.12
CA LYS A 183 -18.69 8.89 4.92
C LYS A 183 -17.50 8.09 4.37
N LEU A 184 -17.26 6.88 4.88
CA LEU A 184 -16.23 5.99 4.35
C LEU A 184 -16.43 5.72 2.85
N ASN A 185 -17.68 5.41 2.47
CA ASN A 185 -18.02 5.14 1.08
C ASN A 185 -17.75 6.38 0.21
N TYR A 186 -18.22 7.55 0.63
CA TYR A 186 -18.02 8.81 -0.05
C TYR A 186 -16.52 9.11 -0.29
N PHE A 187 -15.66 8.93 0.73
CA PHE A 187 -14.22 9.12 0.58
C PHE A 187 -13.59 8.16 -0.43
N ARG A 188 -14.03 6.90 -0.41
CA ARG A 188 -13.52 5.88 -1.35
C ARG A 188 -13.96 6.14 -2.78
N GLU A 189 -15.21 6.52 -2.99
CA GLU A 189 -15.75 6.87 -4.32
C GLU A 189 -15.00 8.05 -4.93
N ASN A 190 -14.81 9.11 -4.15
CA ASN A 190 -14.04 10.27 -4.60
C ASN A 190 -12.58 9.91 -4.92
N LEU A 191 -11.93 9.10 -4.08
CA LEU A 191 -10.57 8.64 -4.37
C LEU A 191 -10.55 7.84 -5.68
N VAL A 192 -11.42 6.88 -5.87
CA VAL A 192 -11.45 6.03 -7.08
C VAL A 192 -11.68 6.89 -8.32
N LEU A 193 -12.60 7.86 -8.24
CA LEU A 193 -12.89 8.79 -9.35
C LEU A 193 -11.65 9.59 -9.76
N GLU A 194 -10.93 10.18 -8.80
CA GLU A 194 -9.75 11.01 -9.09
C GLU A 194 -8.54 10.17 -9.51
N VAL A 195 -8.34 9.02 -8.86
CA VAL A 195 -7.26 8.07 -9.23
C VAL A 195 -7.48 7.51 -10.62
N LYS A 196 -8.74 7.25 -11.03
CA LYS A 196 -9.07 6.83 -12.41
C LYS A 196 -8.64 7.85 -13.46
N LYS A 197 -8.82 9.16 -13.19
CA LYS A 197 -8.34 10.21 -14.11
C LYS A 197 -6.82 10.17 -14.26
N ILE A 198 -6.09 10.07 -13.15
CA ILE A 198 -4.63 9.97 -13.14
C ILE A 198 -4.17 8.70 -13.84
N TYR A 199 -4.85 7.58 -13.60
CA TYR A 199 -4.58 6.31 -14.29
C TYR A 199 -4.67 6.47 -15.81
N LEU A 200 -5.73 7.11 -16.32
CA LEU A 200 -5.89 7.36 -17.76
C LEU A 200 -4.79 8.28 -18.31
N ASP A 201 -4.30 9.24 -17.54
CA ASP A 201 -3.17 10.07 -17.96
C ASP A 201 -1.87 9.28 -18.04
N LEU A 202 -1.61 8.36 -17.10
CA LEU A 202 -0.48 7.43 -17.18
C LEU A 202 -0.59 6.47 -18.37
N VAL A 203 -1.79 5.99 -18.68
CA VAL A 203 -2.04 5.15 -19.87
C VAL A 203 -1.71 5.90 -21.16
N LYS A 204 -2.10 7.18 -21.29
CA LYS A 204 -1.73 8.01 -22.45
C LYS A 204 -0.22 8.15 -22.64
N ILE A 205 0.53 8.23 -21.52
CA ILE A 205 2.00 8.25 -21.59
C ILE A 205 2.50 6.92 -22.15
N LEU A 206 1.97 5.79 -21.66
CA LEU A 206 2.34 4.47 -22.18
C LEU A 206 2.03 4.30 -23.67
N GLU A 207 0.88 4.80 -24.13
CA GLU A 207 0.44 4.70 -25.53
C GLU A 207 1.45 5.36 -26.50
N GLN A 208 2.19 6.37 -26.05
CA GLN A 208 3.23 7.02 -26.87
C GLN A 208 4.44 6.11 -27.10
N TYR A 209 4.66 5.13 -26.25
CA TYR A 209 5.81 4.24 -26.30
C TYR A 209 5.46 2.80 -26.72
N ASN A 210 4.21 2.40 -26.55
CA ASN A 210 3.76 1.05 -26.89
C ASN A 210 2.30 1.03 -27.34
N GLY A 211 2.05 0.64 -28.58
CA GLY A 211 0.70 0.56 -29.14
C GLY A 211 -0.24 -0.43 -28.44
N ARG A 212 0.29 -1.43 -27.73
CA ARG A 212 -0.52 -2.35 -26.89
C ARG A 212 -1.12 -1.66 -25.67
N ALA A 213 -0.62 -0.49 -25.28
CA ALA A 213 -1.13 0.27 -24.16
C ALA A 213 -2.60 0.70 -24.32
N GLN A 214 -3.14 0.71 -25.54
CA GLN A 214 -4.57 0.95 -25.79
C GLN A 214 -5.49 -0.04 -25.08
N LEU A 215 -5.02 -1.23 -24.71
CA LEU A 215 -5.79 -2.18 -23.92
C LEU A 215 -6.18 -1.60 -22.56
N PHE A 216 -5.32 -0.74 -21.97
CA PHE A 216 -5.51 -0.17 -20.66
C PHE A 216 -6.44 1.04 -20.65
N SER A 217 -6.61 1.75 -21.77
CA SER A 217 -7.54 2.88 -21.87
C SER A 217 -9.02 2.45 -21.87
N GLY A 218 -9.29 1.22 -22.30
CA GLY A 218 -10.63 0.63 -22.29
C GLY A 218 -11.07 0.00 -20.97
N ILE A 219 -10.30 0.17 -19.90
CA ILE A 219 -10.65 -0.38 -18.58
C ILE A 219 -11.56 0.57 -17.82
N ASP A 220 -12.72 0.07 -17.41
CA ASP A 220 -13.58 0.72 -16.46
C ASP A 220 -13.21 0.33 -15.04
N ILE A 221 -13.04 1.33 -14.16
CA ILE A 221 -12.61 1.14 -12.77
C ILE A 221 -13.69 1.73 -11.89
N ASN A 222 -14.37 0.88 -11.14
CA ASN A 222 -15.48 1.23 -10.31
C ASN A 222 -15.32 0.68 -8.89
N ILE A 223 -16.00 1.30 -7.93
CA ILE A 223 -16.13 0.77 -6.58
C ILE A 223 -17.55 0.27 -6.35
N LYS A 224 -17.68 -0.98 -5.86
CA LYS A 224 -18.93 -1.51 -5.30
C LYS A 224 -18.94 -1.22 -3.82
N SER A 225 -19.96 -0.54 -3.33
CA SER A 225 -20.05 -0.05 -1.94
C SER A 225 -20.18 -1.18 -0.90
N GLY A 226 -20.56 -2.39 -1.35
CA GLY A 226 -20.83 -3.52 -0.47
C GLY A 226 -22.24 -3.50 0.15
N PHE A 227 -23.08 -2.62 -0.32
CA PHE A 227 -24.52 -2.51 -0.03
C PHE A 227 -25.25 -2.02 -1.30
N ASN A 228 -26.58 -1.93 -1.27
CA ASN A 228 -27.34 -1.43 -2.41
C ASN A 228 -27.19 0.10 -2.52
N ASP A 229 -26.59 0.59 -3.60
CA ASP A 229 -26.30 2.02 -3.79
C ASP A 229 -27.57 2.87 -3.99
N GLU A 230 -28.62 2.32 -4.60
CA GLU A 230 -29.88 3.01 -4.81
C GLU A 230 -30.65 3.21 -3.49
N LEU A 231 -30.61 2.22 -2.62
CA LEU A 231 -31.31 2.26 -1.31
C LEU A 231 -30.48 2.98 -0.24
N GLY A 232 -29.17 3.01 -0.39
CA GLY A 232 -28.23 3.50 0.61
C GLY A 232 -28.00 2.51 1.76
N LEU A 233 -27.02 2.84 2.60
CA LEU A 233 -26.55 1.95 3.67
C LEU A 233 -27.64 1.68 4.73
N LYS A 234 -28.44 2.68 5.08
CA LYS A 234 -29.49 2.55 6.10
C LYS A 234 -30.52 1.49 5.72
N GLU A 235 -31.12 1.64 4.56
CA GLU A 235 -32.16 0.71 4.09
C GLU A 235 -31.58 -0.69 3.83
N SER A 236 -30.34 -0.77 3.34
CA SER A 236 -29.64 -2.04 3.15
C SER A 236 -29.44 -2.80 4.47
N LEU A 237 -29.10 -2.11 5.57
CA LEU A 237 -28.98 -2.74 6.89
C LEU A 237 -30.34 -3.22 7.42
N ILE A 238 -31.42 -2.46 7.22
CA ILE A 238 -32.77 -2.84 7.61
C ILE A 238 -33.22 -4.11 6.85
N GLN A 239 -33.02 -4.15 5.53
CA GLN A 239 -33.40 -5.29 4.71
C GLN A 239 -32.57 -6.56 5.02
N SER A 240 -31.31 -6.41 5.43
CA SER A 240 -30.43 -7.55 5.75
C SER A 240 -30.59 -8.10 7.16
N GLU A 241 -31.38 -7.46 8.03
CA GLU A 241 -31.50 -7.76 9.46
C GLU A 241 -31.71 -9.25 9.77
N SER A 242 -32.69 -9.85 9.11
CA SER A 242 -33.04 -11.27 9.32
C SER A 242 -31.89 -12.22 8.91
N VAL A 243 -31.18 -11.85 7.85
CA VAL A 243 -30.02 -12.62 7.35
C VAL A 243 -28.82 -12.41 8.26
N ASP A 244 -28.59 -11.18 8.72
CA ASP A 244 -27.52 -10.84 9.66
C ASP A 244 -27.65 -11.65 10.96
N LEU A 245 -28.88 -11.71 11.50
CA LEU A 245 -29.17 -12.49 12.71
C LEU A 245 -28.91 -13.98 12.49
N LYS A 246 -29.40 -14.53 11.37
CA LYS A 246 -29.19 -15.94 11.01
C LYS A 246 -27.70 -16.28 10.81
N ARG A 247 -26.94 -15.37 10.15
CA ARG A 247 -25.51 -15.56 9.90
C ARG A 247 -24.62 -15.12 11.07
N LYS A 248 -25.18 -14.49 12.10
CA LYS A 248 -24.47 -13.94 13.26
C LYS A 248 -23.38 -12.93 12.88
N THR A 249 -23.58 -12.19 11.78
CA THR A 249 -22.63 -11.21 11.26
C THR A 249 -23.31 -10.26 10.31
N THR A 250 -22.83 -9.02 10.27
CA THR A 250 -23.28 -7.99 9.30
C THR A 250 -22.77 -8.36 7.90
N ILE A 251 -23.71 -8.55 6.96
CA ILE A 251 -23.38 -9.01 5.61
C ILE A 251 -23.25 -7.90 4.57
N LEU A 252 -23.82 -6.71 4.84
CA LEU A 252 -23.79 -5.55 3.96
C LEU A 252 -23.07 -4.37 4.62
N GLY A 253 -22.40 -3.56 3.80
CA GLY A 253 -21.77 -2.32 4.23
C GLY A 253 -20.35 -2.13 3.67
N PRO A 254 -19.70 -0.98 3.92
CA PRO A 254 -18.38 -0.62 3.41
C PRO A 254 -17.26 -1.64 3.68
N HIS A 255 -17.41 -2.51 4.68
CA HIS A 255 -16.49 -3.63 4.94
C HIS A 255 -16.60 -4.77 3.91
N LYS A 256 -17.61 -4.73 3.03
CA LYS A 256 -17.81 -5.62 1.87
C LYS A 256 -17.55 -4.94 0.53
N ALA A 257 -17.22 -3.65 0.54
CA ALA A 257 -16.89 -2.92 -0.68
C ALA A 257 -15.77 -3.60 -1.47
N ASP A 258 -15.74 -3.37 -2.78
CA ASP A 258 -14.68 -3.89 -3.65
C ASP A 258 -14.41 -2.93 -4.80
N ILE A 259 -13.16 -2.93 -5.30
CA ILE A 259 -12.77 -2.20 -6.50
C ILE A 259 -12.79 -3.20 -7.63
N ILE A 260 -13.55 -2.88 -8.67
CA ILE A 260 -13.78 -3.74 -9.83
C ILE A 260 -13.10 -3.12 -11.03
N PHE A 261 -12.38 -3.94 -11.78
CA PHE A 261 -11.75 -3.59 -13.04
C PHE A 261 -12.40 -4.43 -14.13
N GLU A 262 -13.03 -3.76 -15.08
CA GLU A 262 -13.81 -4.39 -16.15
C GLU A 262 -13.43 -3.80 -17.51
N SER A 263 -13.56 -4.59 -18.55
CA SER A 263 -13.53 -4.13 -19.94
C SER A 263 -14.62 -4.84 -20.71
N LYS A 264 -15.53 -4.08 -21.35
CA LYS A 264 -16.68 -4.61 -22.08
C LYS A 264 -17.51 -5.59 -21.22
N ASP A 265 -17.80 -5.20 -19.99
CA ASP A 265 -18.56 -5.97 -19.00
C ASP A 265 -17.90 -7.30 -18.53
N LEU A 266 -16.66 -7.53 -18.88
CA LEU A 266 -15.88 -8.68 -18.43
C LEU A 266 -14.83 -8.25 -17.40
N LEU A 267 -14.66 -9.07 -16.36
CA LEU A 267 -13.65 -8.81 -15.34
C LEU A 267 -12.23 -8.93 -15.95
N ILE A 268 -11.38 -7.96 -15.68
CA ILE A 268 -10.00 -7.94 -16.19
C ILE A 268 -9.21 -9.21 -15.83
N LYS A 269 -9.42 -9.77 -14.64
CA LYS A 269 -8.75 -11.01 -14.23
C LYS A 269 -9.03 -12.21 -15.12
N ASP A 270 -10.17 -12.19 -15.85
CA ASP A 270 -10.60 -13.30 -16.71
C ASP A 270 -10.14 -13.13 -18.18
N ILE A 271 -9.75 -11.90 -18.57
CA ILE A 271 -9.42 -11.58 -19.97
C ILE A 271 -7.97 -11.11 -20.19
N PHE A 272 -7.30 -10.56 -19.16
CA PHE A 272 -5.93 -10.10 -19.26
C PHE A 272 -4.93 -11.21 -18.93
N SER A 273 -3.85 -11.24 -19.69
CA SER A 273 -2.67 -12.06 -19.36
C SER A 273 -2.08 -11.61 -18.01
N ARG A 274 -1.28 -12.48 -17.38
CA ARG A 274 -0.62 -12.15 -16.12
C ARG A 274 0.27 -10.91 -16.20
N GLY A 275 0.96 -10.72 -17.32
CA GLY A 275 1.79 -9.55 -17.57
C GLY A 275 0.97 -8.26 -17.63
N GLU A 276 -0.12 -8.25 -18.37
CA GLU A 276 -1.03 -7.09 -18.46
C GLU A 276 -1.65 -6.77 -17.13
N GLN A 277 -2.04 -7.77 -16.34
CA GLN A 277 -2.55 -7.56 -14.97
C GLN A 277 -1.50 -6.92 -14.05
N LYS A 278 -0.23 -7.28 -14.17
CA LYS A 278 0.87 -6.65 -13.43
C LYS A 278 1.03 -5.17 -13.81
N ILE A 279 1.04 -4.85 -15.11
CA ILE A 279 1.11 -3.45 -15.57
C ILE A 279 -0.07 -2.64 -15.02
N LEU A 280 -1.30 -3.15 -15.14
CA LEU A 280 -2.49 -2.51 -14.58
C LEU A 280 -2.33 -2.25 -13.08
N SER A 281 -1.86 -3.23 -12.33
CA SER A 281 -1.66 -3.14 -10.88
C SER A 281 -0.62 -2.07 -10.50
N ILE A 282 0.46 -1.98 -11.28
CA ILE A 282 1.49 -0.94 -11.11
C ILE A 282 0.90 0.44 -11.42
N LEU A 283 0.24 0.60 -12.57
CA LEU A 283 -0.38 1.86 -12.97
C LEU A 283 -1.38 2.35 -11.93
N TRP A 284 -2.25 1.46 -11.43
CA TRP A 284 -3.20 1.76 -10.40
C TRP A 284 -2.54 2.19 -9.09
N SER A 285 -1.50 1.49 -8.67
CA SER A 285 -0.75 1.82 -7.45
C SER A 285 -0.03 3.16 -7.57
N LEU A 286 0.59 3.43 -8.71
CA LEU A 286 1.25 4.71 -8.97
C LEU A 286 0.25 5.87 -9.03
N SER A 287 -0.91 5.65 -9.64
CA SER A 287 -1.97 6.66 -9.71
C SER A 287 -2.46 7.07 -8.31
N GLN A 288 -2.54 6.14 -7.36
CA GLN A 288 -2.86 6.45 -5.97
C GLN A 288 -1.76 7.29 -5.30
N ASN A 289 -0.49 7.04 -5.61
CA ASN A 289 0.62 7.83 -5.08
C ASN A 289 0.61 9.26 -5.64
N ILE A 290 0.42 9.41 -6.94
CA ILE A 290 0.30 10.72 -7.60
C ILE A 290 -0.91 11.49 -7.06
N TYR A 291 -2.01 10.81 -6.77
CA TYR A 291 -3.19 11.42 -6.13
C TYR A 291 -2.83 12.05 -4.78
N LEU A 292 -2.07 11.35 -3.92
CA LEU A 292 -1.65 11.88 -2.62
C LEU A 292 -0.75 13.11 -2.77
N GLU A 293 0.15 13.08 -3.74
CA GLU A 293 1.02 14.22 -4.03
C GLU A 293 0.24 15.42 -4.54
N LYS A 294 -0.61 15.19 -5.54
CA LYS A 294 -1.35 16.25 -6.22
C LYS A 294 -2.40 16.94 -5.33
N PHE A 295 -3.12 16.18 -4.52
CA PHE A 295 -4.26 16.71 -3.76
C PHE A 295 -3.94 16.98 -2.28
N PHE A 296 -2.91 16.37 -1.73
CA PHE A 296 -2.56 16.50 -0.31
C PHE A 296 -1.14 16.98 -0.07
N ASN A 297 -0.36 17.20 -1.13
CA ASN A 297 1.08 17.56 -1.04
C ASN A 297 1.88 16.55 -0.20
N ILE A 298 1.53 15.27 -0.32
CA ILE A 298 2.18 14.16 0.37
C ILE A 298 2.91 13.34 -0.68
N SER A 299 4.24 13.30 -0.63
CA SER A 299 5.09 12.49 -1.52
C SER A 299 5.56 11.23 -0.78
N PRO A 300 4.87 10.09 -0.93
CA PRO A 300 5.29 8.83 -0.28
C PRO A 300 6.59 8.30 -0.89
N ILE A 301 7.36 7.57 -0.07
CA ILE A 301 8.47 6.76 -0.57
C ILE A 301 7.89 5.57 -1.34
N LEU A 302 8.26 5.41 -2.61
CA LEU A 302 7.86 4.27 -3.44
C LEU A 302 8.91 3.17 -3.40
N LEU A 303 8.56 2.03 -2.84
CA LEU A 303 9.40 0.85 -2.76
C LEU A 303 9.01 -0.14 -3.87
N LEU A 304 9.93 -0.40 -4.78
CA LEU A 304 9.74 -1.28 -5.93
C LEU A 304 10.61 -2.51 -5.78
N ASP A 305 10.01 -3.62 -5.35
CA ASP A 305 10.75 -4.86 -5.08
C ASP A 305 10.74 -5.78 -6.30
N ASP A 306 11.93 -6.07 -6.81
CA ASP A 306 12.24 -7.09 -7.80
C ASP A 306 11.43 -7.01 -9.12
N LEU A 307 11.29 -5.78 -9.67
CA LEU A 307 10.56 -5.55 -10.93
C LEU A 307 11.04 -6.41 -12.09
N SER A 308 12.36 -6.63 -12.19
CA SER A 308 12.95 -7.35 -13.32
C SER A 308 12.67 -8.85 -13.31
N SER A 309 12.38 -9.45 -12.18
CA SER A 309 11.94 -10.85 -12.11
C SER A 309 10.47 -11.03 -12.44
N GLU A 310 9.70 -9.94 -12.30
CA GLU A 310 8.25 -9.96 -12.46
C GLU A 310 7.78 -9.45 -13.83
N LEU A 311 8.53 -8.55 -14.47
CA LEU A 311 8.23 -7.99 -15.78
C LEU A 311 9.25 -8.50 -16.80
N ASP A 312 8.79 -8.90 -17.98
CA ASP A 312 9.67 -9.16 -19.09
C ASP A 312 10.30 -7.85 -19.64
N SER A 313 11.24 -8.01 -20.56
CA SER A 313 12.00 -6.89 -21.12
C SER A 313 11.11 -5.86 -21.83
N GLU A 314 10.09 -6.32 -22.57
CA GLU A 314 9.18 -5.45 -23.32
C GLU A 314 8.30 -4.64 -22.35
N MET A 315 7.79 -5.29 -21.33
CA MET A 315 6.98 -4.64 -20.28
C MET A 315 7.78 -3.66 -19.43
N LEU A 316 9.04 -3.99 -19.14
CA LEU A 316 9.93 -3.10 -18.43
C LEU A 316 10.20 -1.81 -19.23
N ASP A 317 10.40 -1.94 -20.56
CA ASP A 317 10.61 -0.81 -21.46
C ASP A 317 9.37 0.11 -21.51
N CYS A 318 8.18 -0.46 -21.40
CA CYS A 318 6.94 0.32 -21.28
C CYS A 318 6.84 1.10 -19.96
N PHE A 319 7.44 0.58 -18.90
CA PHE A 319 7.34 1.17 -17.57
C PHE A 319 8.36 2.30 -17.32
N LEU A 320 9.50 2.29 -18.00
CA LEU A 320 10.56 3.29 -17.85
C LEU A 320 10.09 4.74 -18.09
N PRO A 321 9.27 5.05 -19.11
CA PRO A 321 8.74 6.39 -19.31
C PRO A 321 7.90 6.88 -18.15
N ILE A 322 7.15 5.99 -17.50
CA ILE A 322 6.35 6.34 -16.32
C ILE A 322 7.24 6.68 -15.13
N ILE A 323 8.31 5.91 -14.91
CA ILE A 323 9.29 6.22 -13.86
C ILE A 323 9.91 7.61 -14.09
N LYS A 324 10.21 7.96 -15.34
CA LYS A 324 10.75 9.29 -15.70
C LYS A 324 9.72 10.42 -15.52
N TYR A 325 8.44 10.13 -15.75
CA TYR A 325 7.36 11.10 -15.58
C TYR A 325 7.06 11.39 -14.11
N ILE A 326 7.22 10.37 -13.26
CA ILE A 326 6.97 10.50 -11.83
C ILE A 326 8.29 10.92 -11.17
N GLU A 327 8.46 12.20 -10.88
CA GLU A 327 9.65 12.77 -10.21
C GLU A 327 9.76 12.33 -8.73
N ASN A 328 9.15 11.23 -8.37
CA ASN A 328 9.10 10.72 -7.01
C ASN A 328 10.36 9.96 -6.61
N ARG A 329 10.55 9.85 -5.31
CA ARG A 329 11.65 9.10 -4.72
C ARG A 329 11.37 7.62 -4.77
N PHE A 330 12.02 6.94 -5.70
CA PHE A 330 11.94 5.50 -5.81
C PHE A 330 13.07 4.83 -5.03
N ILE A 331 12.76 3.71 -4.38
CA ILE A 331 13.76 2.80 -3.85
C ILE A 331 13.53 1.45 -4.51
N PHE A 332 14.45 1.09 -5.37
CA PHE A 332 14.37 -0.14 -6.13
C PHE A 332 15.21 -1.24 -5.51
N SER A 333 14.74 -2.48 -5.58
CA SER A 333 15.60 -3.65 -5.50
C SER A 333 15.61 -4.37 -6.84
N ASN A 334 16.78 -4.81 -7.30
CA ASN A 334 16.86 -5.49 -8.60
C ASN A 334 18.05 -6.47 -8.73
N ILE A 335 17.94 -7.38 -9.72
CA ILE A 335 19.04 -8.22 -10.20
C ILE A 335 19.87 -7.42 -11.22
N VAL A 336 21.16 -7.58 -11.15
CA VAL A 336 22.26 -6.69 -11.55
C VAL A 336 22.24 -6.10 -12.96
N ASP A 337 21.90 -6.78 -14.03
CA ASP A 337 22.40 -6.36 -15.34
C ASP A 337 21.38 -5.86 -16.37
N SER A 338 20.14 -6.31 -16.31
CA SER A 338 19.13 -5.93 -17.31
C SER A 338 18.52 -4.54 -17.07
N PHE A 339 18.51 -4.08 -15.83
CA PHE A 339 17.93 -2.79 -15.45
C PHE A 339 18.92 -1.63 -15.61
N ASN A 340 20.21 -1.87 -15.30
CA ASN A 340 21.25 -0.85 -15.37
C ASN A 340 21.52 -0.34 -16.79
N SER A 341 21.36 -1.19 -17.81
CA SER A 341 21.56 -0.82 -19.21
C SER A 341 20.38 -0.11 -19.85
N LYS A 342 19.19 -0.25 -19.27
CA LYS A 342 17.93 0.32 -19.81
C LYS A 342 17.51 1.62 -19.12
N ILE A 343 17.82 1.78 -17.86
CA ILE A 343 17.61 3.02 -17.13
C ILE A 343 18.87 3.88 -17.35
N ASP A 344 18.91 4.58 -18.46
CA ASP A 344 19.80 5.73 -18.67
C ASP A 344 19.28 6.92 -17.85
N LEU A 345 19.17 6.68 -16.55
CA LEU A 345 18.87 7.71 -15.56
C LEU A 345 20.21 8.39 -15.30
N ASN A 346 20.30 9.64 -15.68
CA ASN A 346 21.47 10.49 -15.41
C ASN A 346 22.07 10.10 -14.05
N GLU A 347 23.37 9.81 -14.00
CA GLU A 347 24.08 9.38 -12.77
C GLU A 347 23.84 10.33 -11.59
N GLN A 348 23.45 11.56 -11.85
CA GLN A 348 23.08 12.57 -10.86
C GLN A 348 21.73 12.33 -10.14
N SER A 349 20.83 11.49 -10.69
CA SER A 349 19.49 11.25 -10.13
C SER A 349 19.37 9.94 -9.34
N PHE A 350 20.35 9.03 -9.42
CA PHE A 350 20.30 7.72 -8.77
C PHE A 350 21.54 7.41 -7.95
N LYS A 351 21.34 7.00 -6.70
CA LYS A 351 22.41 6.41 -5.89
C LYS A 351 22.34 4.89 -5.97
N LYS A 352 23.42 4.24 -6.37
CA LYS A 352 23.50 2.79 -6.57
C LYS A 352 24.23 2.14 -5.40
N PHE A 353 23.70 1.02 -4.89
CA PHE A 353 24.27 0.27 -3.78
C PHE A 353 24.43 -1.20 -4.16
N HIS A 354 25.67 -1.68 -4.16
CA HIS A 354 25.97 -3.11 -4.27
C HIS A 354 25.83 -3.76 -2.90
N VAL A 355 24.73 -4.51 -2.68
CA VAL A 355 24.34 -4.96 -1.34
C VAL A 355 25.37 -5.86 -0.67
N GLU A 356 26.06 -6.72 -1.45
CA GLU A 356 27.12 -7.60 -0.92
C GLU A 356 28.37 -6.83 -0.43
N GLN A 357 28.52 -5.56 -0.81
CA GLN A 357 29.61 -4.70 -0.34
C GLN A 357 29.23 -3.85 0.89
N LEU A 358 27.96 -3.90 1.29
CA LEU A 358 27.45 -3.16 2.45
C LEU A 358 27.55 -3.97 3.76
N THR A 359 27.84 -5.27 3.66
CA THR A 359 27.88 -6.22 4.80
C THR A 359 29.29 -6.62 5.16
#